data_8e99b15a55e78e59d9d939248a5b5e54
#
_entry.id   8e99b15a55e78e59d9d939248a5b5e54
#
_cell.length_a   1.000
_cell.length_b   1.000
_cell.length_c   1.000
_cell.angle_alpha   90.00
_cell.angle_beta   90.00
_cell.angle_gamma   90.00
#
_symmetry.space_group_name_H-M   'P 1'
#
loop_
_entity.id
_entity.type
_entity.pdbx_description
1 polymer ?
#
loop_
_entity_poly.entity_id
_entity_poly.type
_entity_poly.pdbx_seq_one_letter_code
_entity_poly.pdbx_strand_id
1 'polypeptide(L)'
;PYGYRLEEILMEGIHTKKLVEEPGEAAIVREIFDMYEQPDTSYGDITRYYAEKGVQFYGKELIRSCWPAFENPVYVRADMDVYRFFRSHGTNIVSSPEQFDGIHGCYLYQGRDAQTDKLQNLKGHMLVVAPHEGLVSSEQWLNCRIKLMRNKTIQANRKAVNTWLAGKVKCGNCGYAL
;
A
#
# COMPACT_ATOMS: atom_id res chain seq x y z
N PRO A 1 5.60 7.28 -5.27
CA PRO A 1 4.83 6.03 -5.32
C PRO A 1 4.55 5.66 -6.77
N TYR A 2 4.55 4.38 -7.13
CA TYR A 2 4.17 3.92 -8.47
C TYR A 2 2.73 4.32 -8.78
N GLY A 3 2.43 4.68 -10.01
CA GLY A 3 1.13 5.29 -10.36
C GLY A 3 1.10 6.80 -10.31
N TYR A 4 2.18 7.42 -9.83
CA TYR A 4 2.30 8.87 -9.75
C TYR A 4 3.66 9.37 -10.22
N ARG A 5 3.67 10.51 -10.88
CA ARG A 5 4.87 11.31 -11.14
C ARG A 5 4.89 12.54 -10.23
N LEU A 6 6.08 13.10 -10.04
CA LEU A 6 6.25 14.37 -9.31
C LEU A 6 6.17 15.54 -10.28
N GLU A 7 5.35 16.52 -9.94
CA GLU A 7 5.24 17.79 -10.66
C GLU A 7 5.57 18.94 -9.71
N GLU A 8 6.36 19.91 -10.19
CA GLU A 8 6.69 21.09 -9.41
C GLU A 8 5.53 22.07 -9.41
N ILE A 9 5.15 22.49 -8.22
CA ILE A 9 4.08 23.49 -8.01
C ILE A 9 4.56 24.62 -7.10
N LEU A 10 3.96 25.77 -7.26
CA LEU A 10 4.12 26.90 -6.33
C LEU A 10 2.90 26.93 -5.40
N MET A 11 3.14 26.69 -4.11
CA MET A 11 2.10 26.67 -3.08
C MET A 11 2.45 27.72 -2.02
N GLU A 12 1.59 28.74 -1.87
CA GLU A 12 1.83 29.85 -0.93
C GLU A 12 3.21 30.52 -1.07
N GLY A 13 3.73 30.63 -2.30
CA GLY A 13 5.05 31.20 -2.56
C GLY A 13 6.25 30.25 -2.34
N ILE A 14 6.00 28.99 -1.98
CA ILE A 14 7.03 27.99 -1.76
C ILE A 14 7.02 27.00 -2.94
N HIS A 15 8.19 26.80 -3.56
CA HIS A 15 8.38 25.74 -4.55
C HIS A 15 8.32 24.38 -3.88
N THR A 16 7.36 23.56 -4.24
CA THR A 16 7.16 22.20 -3.70
C THR A 16 6.82 21.24 -4.83
N LYS A 17 6.70 19.95 -4.49
CA LYS A 17 6.35 18.89 -5.45
C LYS A 17 5.02 18.25 -5.07
N LYS A 18 4.14 18.10 -6.04
CA LYS A 18 2.87 17.40 -5.93
C LYS A 18 2.95 16.07 -6.68
N LEU A 19 2.27 15.05 -6.16
CA LEU A 19 2.00 13.82 -6.89
C LEU A 19 0.89 14.07 -7.91
N VAL A 20 1.13 13.67 -9.15
CA VAL A 20 0.14 13.72 -10.23
C VAL A 20 0.04 12.34 -10.83
N GLU A 21 -1.17 11.90 -11.13
CA GLU A 21 -1.42 10.58 -11.71
C GLU A 21 -0.60 10.37 -12.99
N GLU A 22 0.07 9.22 -13.06
CA GLU A 22 0.68 8.69 -14.29
C GLU A 22 -0.25 7.61 -14.85
N PRO A 23 -1.02 7.91 -15.93
CA PRO A 23 -2.17 7.08 -16.32
C PRO A 23 -1.85 5.60 -16.56
N GLY A 24 -0.70 5.31 -17.19
CA GLY A 24 -0.29 3.94 -17.46
C GLY A 24 0.01 3.13 -16.20
N GLU A 25 0.76 3.74 -15.27
CA GLU A 25 1.08 3.11 -13.98
C GLU A 25 -0.14 3.06 -13.06
N ALA A 26 -0.95 4.11 -13.05
CA ALA A 26 -2.15 4.19 -12.23
C ALA A 26 -3.19 3.12 -12.61
N ALA A 27 -3.33 2.81 -13.91
CA ALA A 27 -4.18 1.72 -14.37
C ALA A 27 -3.74 0.37 -13.79
N ILE A 28 -2.43 0.11 -13.75
CA ILE A 28 -1.86 -1.10 -13.13
C ILE A 28 -2.13 -1.12 -11.63
N VAL A 29 -1.99 0.00 -10.94
CA VAL A 29 -2.30 0.08 -9.50
C VAL A 29 -3.77 -0.26 -9.24
N ARG A 30 -4.71 0.31 -10.02
CA ARG A 30 -6.14 -0.01 -9.88
C ARG A 30 -6.40 -1.50 -10.13
N GLU A 31 -5.83 -2.08 -11.19
CA GLU A 31 -5.97 -3.53 -11.50
C GLU A 31 -5.44 -4.39 -10.35
N ILE A 32 -4.34 -4.01 -9.71
CA ILE A 32 -3.80 -4.71 -8.53
C ILE A 32 -4.78 -4.68 -7.35
N PHE A 33 -5.42 -3.55 -7.08
CA PHE A 33 -6.44 -3.45 -6.05
C PHE A 33 -7.69 -4.27 -6.40
N ASP A 34 -8.17 -4.22 -7.65
CA ASP A 34 -9.30 -5.01 -8.14
C ASP A 34 -9.05 -6.51 -7.97
N MET A 35 -7.84 -6.97 -8.34
CA MET A 35 -7.46 -8.37 -8.17
C MET A 35 -7.38 -8.78 -6.70
N TYR A 36 -6.74 -7.94 -5.86
CA TYR A 36 -6.51 -8.30 -4.45
C TYR A 36 -7.79 -8.26 -3.62
N GLU A 37 -8.77 -7.46 -3.99
CA GLU A 37 -10.08 -7.41 -3.34
C GLU A 37 -10.83 -8.75 -3.48
N GLN A 38 -10.59 -9.51 -4.54
CA GLN A 38 -11.22 -10.82 -4.73
C GLN A 38 -10.85 -11.78 -3.60
N PRO A 39 -11.81 -12.51 -3.00
CA PRO A 39 -11.57 -13.34 -1.81
C PRO A 39 -10.44 -14.35 -1.99
N ASP A 40 -10.40 -15.01 -3.14
CA ASP A 40 -9.50 -16.13 -3.41
C ASP A 40 -8.16 -15.72 -4.05
N THR A 41 -7.97 -14.44 -4.36
CA THR A 41 -6.73 -13.95 -4.95
C THR A 41 -5.70 -13.66 -3.87
N SER A 42 -4.57 -14.35 -3.92
CA SER A 42 -3.43 -14.07 -3.08
C SER A 42 -2.49 -13.04 -3.71
N TYR A 43 -1.63 -12.46 -2.90
CA TYR A 43 -0.55 -11.60 -3.39
C TYR A 43 0.38 -12.34 -4.38
N GLY A 44 0.63 -13.64 -4.15
CA GLY A 44 1.41 -14.48 -5.04
C GLY A 44 0.81 -14.63 -6.44
N ASP A 45 -0.52 -14.68 -6.53
CA ASP A 45 -1.22 -14.79 -7.82
C ASP A 45 -1.07 -13.51 -8.63
N ILE A 46 -1.21 -12.34 -7.99
CA ILE A 46 -0.98 -11.04 -8.63
C ILE A 46 0.46 -10.93 -9.14
N THR A 47 1.41 -11.34 -8.32
CA THR A 47 2.82 -11.32 -8.68
C THR A 47 3.11 -12.19 -9.90
N ARG A 48 2.54 -13.41 -9.93
CA ARG A 48 2.70 -14.34 -11.06
C ARG A 48 2.09 -13.77 -12.34
N TYR A 49 0.88 -13.24 -12.25
CA TYR A 49 0.18 -12.61 -13.38
C TYR A 49 1.01 -11.50 -14.04
N TYR A 50 1.59 -10.61 -13.25
CA TYR A 50 2.41 -9.53 -13.82
C TYR A 50 3.80 -9.98 -14.24
N ALA A 51 4.38 -10.99 -13.59
CA ALA A 51 5.64 -11.60 -14.03
C ALA A 51 5.49 -12.22 -15.43
N GLU A 52 4.37 -12.90 -15.71
CA GLU A 52 4.05 -13.46 -17.02
C GLU A 52 3.84 -12.35 -18.07
N LYS A 53 3.32 -11.21 -17.68
CA LYS A 53 3.17 -10.03 -18.56
C LYS A 53 4.47 -9.23 -18.76
N GLY A 54 5.55 -9.56 -18.06
CA GLY A 54 6.83 -8.83 -18.12
C GLY A 54 6.77 -7.42 -17.56
N VAL A 55 5.79 -7.10 -16.70
CA VAL A 55 5.65 -5.78 -16.10
C VAL A 55 6.66 -5.61 -14.96
N GLN A 56 7.43 -4.52 -15.01
CA GLN A 56 8.40 -4.17 -13.98
C GLN A 56 7.97 -2.93 -13.21
N PHE A 57 8.14 -2.96 -11.89
CA PHE A 57 7.97 -1.82 -11.01
C PHE A 57 9.34 -1.22 -10.68
N TYR A 58 9.56 0.04 -11.01
CA TYR A 58 10.85 0.73 -10.79
C TYR A 58 12.07 -0.06 -11.31
N GLY A 59 11.95 -0.70 -12.49
CA GLY A 59 13.03 -1.50 -13.06
C GLY A 59 13.33 -2.80 -12.32
N LYS A 60 12.47 -3.21 -11.39
CA LYS A 60 12.53 -4.48 -10.66
C LYS A 60 11.27 -5.28 -10.92
N GLU A 61 11.39 -6.61 -10.86
CA GLU A 61 10.19 -7.45 -10.92
C GLU A 61 9.20 -7.04 -9.84
N LEU A 62 7.92 -7.06 -10.18
CA LEU A 62 6.78 -6.67 -9.35
C LEU A 62 6.75 -7.31 -7.95
N ILE A 63 7.44 -8.41 -7.80
CA ILE A 63 7.42 -9.36 -6.71
C ILE A 63 7.59 -8.76 -5.32
N ARG A 64 8.26 -7.60 -5.20
CA ARG A 64 8.53 -6.99 -3.90
C ARG A 64 7.95 -5.58 -3.71
N SER A 65 7.35 -5.03 -4.75
CA SER A 65 6.99 -3.61 -4.78
C SER A 65 5.51 -3.33 -4.57
N CYS A 66 4.60 -4.30 -4.81
CA CYS A 66 3.16 -4.09 -4.64
C CYS A 66 2.68 -4.15 -3.19
N TRP A 67 3.40 -4.86 -2.32
CA TRP A 67 3.02 -5.00 -0.91
C TRP A 67 2.81 -3.66 -0.21
N PRO A 68 3.71 -2.66 -0.38
CA PRO A 68 3.52 -1.35 0.22
C PRO A 68 2.30 -0.58 -0.31
N ALA A 69 1.75 -0.92 -1.49
CA ALA A 69 0.60 -0.22 -2.04
C ALA A 69 -0.64 -0.37 -1.16
N PHE A 70 -0.92 -1.58 -0.66
CA PHE A 70 -2.08 -1.82 0.22
C PHE A 70 -1.92 -1.23 1.62
N GLU A 71 -0.70 -0.94 2.03
CA GLU A 71 -0.40 -0.29 3.31
C GLU A 71 -0.42 1.24 3.21
N ASN A 72 -0.15 1.77 2.02
CA ASN A 72 0.11 3.17 1.81
C ASN A 72 -1.18 3.95 1.51
N PRO A 73 -1.61 4.86 2.39
CA PRO A 73 -2.81 5.65 2.17
C PRO A 73 -2.67 6.72 1.08
N VAL A 74 -1.53 6.78 0.39
CA VAL A 74 -1.35 7.64 -0.77
C VAL A 74 -2.30 7.28 -1.92
N TYR A 75 -2.72 6.02 -1.99
CA TYR A 75 -3.58 5.52 -3.05
C TYR A 75 -5.07 5.67 -2.80
N VAL A 76 -5.49 5.87 -1.55
CA VAL A 76 -6.91 5.92 -1.19
C VAL A 76 -7.49 7.31 -1.43
N ARG A 77 -8.72 7.38 -1.93
CA ARG A 77 -9.57 8.56 -1.85
C ARG A 77 -10.12 8.63 -0.43
N ALA A 78 -9.44 9.41 0.41
CA ALA A 78 -9.68 9.40 1.84
C ALA A 78 -10.97 10.14 2.21
N ASP A 79 -11.90 9.41 2.77
CA ASP A 79 -13.15 9.90 3.34
C ASP A 79 -13.23 9.64 4.85
N MET A 80 -14.41 9.82 5.43
CA MET A 80 -14.66 9.63 6.86
C MET A 80 -14.43 8.19 7.34
N ASP A 81 -14.51 7.18 6.47
CA ASP A 81 -14.26 5.80 6.87
C ASP A 81 -12.76 5.55 7.00
N VAL A 82 -11.94 6.14 6.13
CA VAL A 82 -10.49 6.16 6.26
C VAL A 82 -10.06 6.91 7.53
N TYR A 83 -10.68 8.06 7.82
CA TYR A 83 -10.45 8.81 9.06
C TYR A 83 -10.71 7.94 10.30
N ARG A 84 -11.88 7.29 10.35
CA ARG A 84 -12.27 6.40 11.47
C ARG A 84 -11.33 5.21 11.62
N PHE A 85 -10.93 4.61 10.50
CA PHE A 85 -9.98 3.50 10.48
C PHE A 85 -8.65 3.91 11.16
N PHE A 86 -8.00 4.96 10.70
CA PHE A 86 -6.73 5.39 11.28
C PHE A 86 -6.86 5.84 12.73
N ARG A 87 -7.92 6.55 13.07
CA ARG A 87 -8.20 6.98 14.45
C ARG A 87 -8.39 5.81 15.41
N SER A 88 -9.12 4.78 15.00
CA SER A 88 -9.35 3.57 15.83
C SER A 88 -8.06 2.77 16.07
N HIS A 89 -7.07 2.90 15.19
CA HIS A 89 -5.77 2.27 15.32
C HIS A 89 -4.72 3.15 16.04
N GLY A 90 -5.12 4.28 16.60
CA GLY A 90 -4.26 5.15 17.41
C GLY A 90 -3.31 6.04 16.62
N THR A 91 -3.57 6.26 15.33
CA THR A 91 -2.81 7.21 14.51
C THR A 91 -3.13 8.64 14.92
N ASN A 92 -2.13 9.50 14.98
CA ASN A 92 -2.30 10.94 15.15
C ASN A 92 -2.72 11.56 13.82
N ILE A 93 -3.98 11.98 13.72
CA ILE A 93 -4.51 12.62 12.50
C ILE A 93 -4.34 14.13 12.65
N VAL A 94 -3.52 14.73 11.79
CA VAL A 94 -3.19 16.16 11.82
C VAL A 94 -4.24 16.98 11.07
N SER A 95 -4.76 16.43 9.96
CA SER A 95 -5.80 17.08 9.15
C SER A 95 -7.16 17.06 9.85
N SER A 96 -7.95 18.11 9.66
CA SER A 96 -9.30 18.17 10.21
C SER A 96 -10.24 17.18 9.50
N PRO A 97 -11.30 16.70 10.17
CA PRO A 97 -12.24 15.73 9.55
C PRO A 97 -12.86 16.21 8.24
N GLU A 98 -13.07 17.51 8.08
CA GLU A 98 -13.67 18.13 6.88
C GLU A 98 -12.76 18.02 5.65
N GLN A 99 -11.46 17.77 5.84
CA GLN A 99 -10.51 17.60 4.74
C GLN A 99 -10.57 16.20 4.13
N PHE A 100 -11.27 15.25 4.78
CA PHE A 100 -11.49 13.89 4.26
C PHE A 100 -12.67 13.88 3.30
N ASP A 101 -12.45 14.42 2.12
CA ASP A 101 -13.46 14.75 1.11
C ASP A 101 -13.81 13.61 0.15
N GLY A 102 -13.15 12.46 0.27
CA GLY A 102 -13.33 11.30 -0.64
C GLY A 102 -12.66 11.48 -2.01
N ILE A 103 -11.77 12.46 -2.16
CA ILE A 103 -11.04 12.76 -3.39
C ILE A 103 -9.54 12.63 -3.16
N HIS A 104 -9.04 13.33 -2.14
CA HIS A 104 -7.62 13.42 -1.87
C HIS A 104 -7.07 12.19 -1.15
N GLY A 105 -5.81 11.84 -1.46
CA GLY A 105 -5.06 10.82 -0.76
C GLY A 105 -4.49 11.30 0.56
N CYS A 106 -3.76 10.43 1.26
CA CYS A 106 -3.10 10.79 2.50
C CYS A 106 -1.62 10.43 2.50
N TYR A 107 -0.84 11.19 3.28
CA TYR A 107 0.52 10.82 3.65
C TYR A 107 0.54 10.24 5.07
N LEU A 108 1.22 9.12 5.23
CA LEU A 108 1.47 8.49 6.53
C LEU A 108 2.94 8.62 6.90
N TYR A 109 3.22 9.45 7.87
CA TYR A 109 4.57 9.68 8.39
C TYR A 109 4.81 8.85 9.64
N GLN A 110 6.03 8.34 9.77
CA GLN A 110 6.45 7.66 10.98
C GLN A 110 6.81 8.71 12.05
N GLY A 111 6.09 8.70 13.17
CA GLY A 111 6.45 9.50 14.33
C GLY A 111 7.71 8.98 15.02
N ARG A 112 8.31 9.78 15.91
CA ARG A 112 9.54 9.41 16.65
C ARG A 112 9.37 8.14 17.48
N ASP A 113 8.19 7.97 18.08
CA ASP A 113 7.87 6.86 18.98
C ASP A 113 7.14 5.70 18.25
N ALA A 114 6.98 5.82 16.94
CA ALA A 114 6.28 4.81 16.15
C ALA A 114 7.18 3.62 15.86
N GLN A 115 6.62 2.42 16.04
CA GLN A 115 7.28 1.21 15.57
C GLN A 115 7.33 1.16 14.05
N THR A 116 8.29 0.43 13.50
CA THR A 116 8.49 0.33 12.04
C THR A 116 7.37 -0.40 11.30
N ASP A 117 6.55 -1.18 12.01
CA ASP A 117 5.44 -1.93 11.41
C ASP A 117 4.21 -1.05 11.17
N LYS A 118 4.13 -0.47 9.97
CA LYS A 118 3.00 0.37 9.54
C LYS A 118 1.72 -0.44 9.23
N LEU A 119 1.80 -1.76 9.20
CA LEU A 119 0.63 -2.58 8.87
C LEU A 119 -0.26 -2.81 10.10
N GLN A 120 0.31 -3.28 11.19
CA GLN A 120 -0.45 -3.68 12.38
C GLN A 120 -0.41 -2.62 13.49
N ASN A 121 0.69 -1.88 13.59
CA ASN A 121 0.86 -0.87 14.63
C ASN A 121 0.94 0.54 14.03
N LEU A 122 -0.22 1.19 13.95
CA LEU A 122 -0.35 2.56 13.47
C LEU A 122 -0.19 3.60 14.58
N LYS A 123 -0.04 3.16 15.84
CA LYS A 123 0.15 4.06 16.98
C LYS A 123 1.44 4.86 16.85
N GLY A 124 1.35 6.15 17.06
CA GLY A 124 2.50 7.06 16.94
C GLY A 124 2.83 7.49 15.50
N HIS A 125 2.15 6.97 14.50
CA HIS A 125 2.22 7.51 13.13
C HIS A 125 1.37 8.77 13.01
N MET A 126 1.70 9.61 12.03
CA MET A 126 0.95 10.83 11.72
C MET A 126 0.32 10.72 10.32
N LEU A 127 -0.98 10.96 10.23
CA LEU A 127 -1.73 10.99 8.98
C LEU A 127 -2.08 12.43 8.61
N VAL A 128 -1.81 12.79 7.36
CA VAL A 128 -2.12 14.10 6.79
C VAL A 128 -2.80 13.91 5.44
N VAL A 129 -3.90 14.61 5.18
CA VAL A 129 -4.50 14.66 3.85
C VAL A 129 -3.54 15.37 2.90
N ALA A 130 -3.32 14.77 1.75
CA ALA A 130 -2.35 15.22 0.76
C ALA A 130 -3.02 16.02 -0.36
N PRO A 131 -2.30 16.88 -1.10
CA PRO A 131 -2.87 17.68 -2.19
C PRO A 131 -3.12 16.91 -3.49
N HIS A 132 -2.81 15.61 -3.55
CA HIS A 132 -3.02 14.77 -4.73
C HIS A 132 -4.30 13.94 -4.61
N GLU A 133 -4.87 13.54 -5.73
CA GLU A 133 -6.04 12.65 -5.77
C GLU A 133 -5.63 11.20 -5.52
N GLY A 134 -6.46 10.47 -4.76
CA GLY A 134 -6.31 9.03 -4.58
C GLY A 134 -6.73 8.25 -5.83
N LEU A 135 -6.19 7.05 -6.03
CA LEU A 135 -6.48 6.21 -7.20
C LEU A 135 -7.66 5.26 -7.00
N VAL A 136 -7.93 4.85 -5.77
CA VAL A 136 -8.93 3.84 -5.41
C VAL A 136 -9.89 4.37 -4.35
N SER A 137 -11.11 3.81 -4.30
CA SER A 137 -12.10 4.22 -3.30
C SER A 137 -11.68 3.82 -1.89
N SER A 138 -12.26 4.49 -0.89
CA SER A 138 -12.05 4.18 0.53
C SER A 138 -12.47 2.74 0.85
N GLU A 139 -13.62 2.30 0.34
CA GLU A 139 -14.14 0.96 0.54
C GLU A 139 -13.16 -0.11 0.01
N GLN A 140 -12.74 0.02 -1.25
CA GLN A 140 -11.80 -0.92 -1.87
C GLN A 140 -10.46 -0.97 -1.13
N TRP A 141 -9.91 0.20 -0.79
CA TRP A 141 -8.66 0.27 -0.05
C TRP A 141 -8.77 -0.38 1.33
N LEU A 142 -9.85 -0.12 2.06
CA LEU A 142 -10.10 -0.69 3.39
C LEU A 142 -10.28 -2.21 3.32
N ASN A 143 -11.01 -2.73 2.32
CA ASN A 143 -11.18 -4.16 2.09
C ASN A 143 -9.83 -4.85 1.88
N CYS A 144 -8.99 -4.29 0.99
CA CYS A 144 -7.64 -4.79 0.75
C CYS A 144 -6.75 -4.70 2.00
N ARG A 145 -6.82 -3.59 2.73
CA ARG A 145 -6.06 -3.36 3.96
C ARG A 145 -6.41 -4.37 5.06
N ILE A 146 -7.70 -4.59 5.29
CA ILE A 146 -8.20 -5.56 6.29
C ILE A 146 -7.82 -6.98 5.89
N LYS A 147 -7.97 -7.34 4.63
CA LYS A 147 -7.52 -8.64 4.10
C LYS A 147 -6.03 -8.86 4.35
N LEU A 148 -5.21 -7.86 4.08
CA LEU A 148 -3.76 -7.91 4.31
C LEU A 148 -3.43 -8.09 5.80
N MET A 149 -4.10 -7.36 6.69
CA MET A 149 -3.90 -7.49 8.14
C MET A 149 -4.27 -8.89 8.64
N ARG A 150 -5.37 -9.47 8.15
CA ARG A 150 -5.77 -10.84 8.49
C ARG A 150 -4.76 -11.88 8.01
N ASN A 151 -4.25 -11.75 6.80
CA ASN A 151 -3.27 -12.67 6.23
C ASN A 151 -1.95 -12.67 7.00
N LYS A 152 -1.53 -11.53 7.55
CA LYS A 152 -0.30 -11.42 8.34
C LYS A 152 -0.43 -12.04 9.74
N THR A 153 -1.66 -12.21 10.22
CA THR A 153 -1.92 -12.84 11.53
C THR A 153 -1.70 -14.37 11.49
N ILE A 154 -1.70 -14.96 10.31
CA ILE A 154 -1.32 -16.37 10.13
C ILE A 154 0.20 -16.45 10.19
N GLN A 155 0.74 -16.63 11.39
CA GLN A 155 2.16 -16.82 11.58
C GLN A 155 2.61 -18.07 10.81
N ALA A 156 3.34 -17.87 9.72
CA ALA A 156 4.08 -18.92 9.02
C ALA A 156 5.28 -19.37 9.89
N ASN A 157 5.01 -19.72 11.16
CA ASN A 157 6.01 -20.14 12.13
C ASN A 157 6.12 -21.67 12.21
N ARG A 158 6.26 -22.32 11.07
CA ARG A 158 6.82 -23.66 11.10
C ARG A 158 8.04 -23.70 10.17
N LYS A 159 9.21 -23.44 10.75
CA LYS A 159 10.43 -23.95 10.16
C LYS A 159 10.17 -25.42 9.91
N ALA A 160 10.26 -25.85 8.66
CA ALA A 160 10.17 -27.28 8.34
C ALA A 160 11.22 -27.98 9.17
N VAL A 161 10.77 -28.81 10.11
CA VAL A 161 11.64 -29.53 11.05
C VAL A 161 12.41 -30.63 10.32
N ASN A 162 11.94 -31.03 9.14
CA ASN A 162 12.38 -32.25 8.45
C ASN A 162 13.31 -32.01 7.25
N THR A 163 13.73 -30.79 6.96
CA THR A 163 14.68 -30.57 5.87
C THR A 163 15.62 -29.40 6.13
N TRP A 164 16.91 -29.64 5.88
CA TRP A 164 17.94 -28.60 5.91
C TRP A 164 17.79 -27.54 4.77
N LEU A 165 16.95 -27.87 3.77
CA LEU A 165 16.64 -26.99 2.64
C LEU A 165 15.58 -25.91 2.95
N ALA A 166 14.93 -25.99 4.11
CA ALA A 166 13.89 -25.03 4.50
C ALA A 166 14.38 -23.58 4.42
N GLY A 167 13.73 -22.78 3.58
CA GLY A 167 14.09 -21.38 3.33
C GLY A 167 15.33 -21.14 2.46
N LYS A 168 15.99 -22.20 1.99
CA LYS A 168 17.18 -22.12 1.09
C LYS A 168 16.81 -22.34 -0.37
N VAL A 169 15.76 -23.11 -0.63
CA VAL A 169 15.26 -23.36 -1.98
C VAL A 169 14.29 -22.24 -2.36
N LYS A 170 14.54 -21.64 -3.50
CA LYS A 170 13.70 -20.58 -4.05
C LYS A 170 13.18 -20.98 -5.41
N CYS A 171 11.96 -20.60 -5.72
CA CYS A 171 11.41 -20.76 -7.06
C CYS A 171 12.25 -19.96 -8.06
N GLY A 172 12.76 -20.61 -9.12
CA GLY A 172 13.58 -19.96 -10.15
C GLY A 172 12.82 -18.91 -10.96
N ASN A 173 11.48 -18.98 -10.96
CA ASN A 173 10.64 -18.08 -11.73
C ASN A 173 10.16 -16.86 -10.92
N CYS A 174 9.81 -17.05 -9.64
CA CYS A 174 9.25 -15.97 -8.81
C CYS A 174 10.08 -15.61 -7.57
N GLY A 175 11.19 -16.31 -7.32
CA GLY A 175 12.10 -16.04 -6.20
C GLY A 175 11.55 -16.35 -4.79
N TYR A 176 10.33 -16.90 -4.68
CA TYR A 176 9.76 -17.31 -3.39
C TYR A 176 10.49 -18.50 -2.81
N ALA A 177 10.61 -18.54 -1.47
CA ALA A 177 11.06 -19.71 -0.76
C ALA A 177 10.01 -20.82 -0.86
N LEU A 178 10.46 -22.02 -1.21
CA LEU A 178 9.66 -23.24 -1.24
C LEU A 178 9.69 -23.93 0.13
#